data_9e7f4d658d084ca510b43559e7240f06
#
_entry.id   9e7f4d658d084ca510b43559e7240f06
#
_cell.length_a   1.000
_cell.length_b   1.000
_cell.length_c   1.000
_cell.angle_alpha   90.00
_cell.angle_beta   90.00
_cell.angle_gamma   90.00
#
_symmetry.space_group_name_H-M   'P 1'
#
loop_
_entity.id
_entity.type
_entity.pdbx_description
1 polymer ?
#
loop_
_entity_poly.entity_id
_entity_poly.type
_entity_poly.pdbx_seq_one_letter_code
_entity_poly.pdbx_strand_id
1 'polypeptide(L)'
;ICALLAIICFFFLYLILAVLVRIKLGSPVLFKQPRPGMVGEKTGEERIFDMYKFRTMSDKRDADGELLPDEERLGKFGRMLRRSSLDELPEAFNILIGDMSIIGPRPQLVKDMVFMSDEIRRRHTAKPGLSGLAQVMGRNAIGWEEKFKWDLKYIENISFWNDLKIL
;
A
#
# COMPACT_ATOMS: atom_id res chain seq x y z
N ILE A 1 -12.78 11.96 6.63
CA ILE A 1 -13.34 13.01 5.76
C ILE A 1 -12.54 13.08 4.45
N CYS A 2 -11.21 13.34 4.46
CA CYS A 2 -10.41 13.48 3.23
C CYS A 2 -10.51 12.27 2.28
N ALA A 3 -10.45 11.04 2.79
CA ALA A 3 -10.59 9.84 1.97
C ALA A 3 -11.98 9.75 1.30
N LEU A 4 -13.04 10.11 2.01
CA LEU A 4 -14.39 10.14 1.45
C LEU A 4 -14.51 11.19 0.33
N LEU A 5 -13.97 12.38 0.55
CA LEU A 5 -13.93 13.43 -0.48
C LEU A 5 -13.13 12.98 -1.71
N ALA A 6 -11.98 12.34 -1.51
CA ALA A 6 -11.17 11.81 -2.61
C ALA A 6 -11.94 10.73 -3.40
N ILE A 7 -12.63 9.80 -2.73
CA ILE A 7 -13.45 8.77 -3.38
C ILE A 7 -14.56 9.42 -4.22
N ILE A 8 -15.25 10.43 -3.68
CA ILE A 8 -16.31 11.13 -4.41
C ILE A 8 -15.74 11.91 -5.62
N CYS A 9 -14.68 12.69 -5.41
CA CYS A 9 -14.06 13.49 -6.49
C CYS A 9 -13.53 12.61 -7.63
N PHE A 10 -12.94 11.47 -7.31
CA PHE A 10 -12.36 10.57 -8.31
C PHE A 10 -13.29 9.42 -8.71
N PHE A 11 -14.58 9.48 -8.36
CA PHE A 11 -15.54 8.39 -8.62
C PHE A 11 -15.53 7.91 -10.07
N PHE A 12 -15.61 8.83 -11.04
CA PHE A 12 -15.57 8.47 -12.46
C PHE A 12 -14.24 7.83 -12.87
N LEU A 13 -13.13 8.29 -12.29
CA LEU A 13 -11.82 7.69 -12.51
C LEU A 13 -11.76 6.25 -12.00
N TYR A 14 -12.33 5.98 -10.83
CA TYR A 14 -12.44 4.60 -10.31
C TYR A 14 -13.22 3.71 -11.28
N LEU A 15 -14.35 4.17 -11.82
CA LEU A 15 -15.15 3.41 -12.79
C LEU A 15 -14.37 3.14 -14.07
N ILE A 16 -13.75 4.18 -14.65
CA ILE A 16 -12.93 4.04 -15.86
C ILE A 16 -11.81 3.03 -15.65
N LEU A 17 -11.06 3.14 -14.54
CA LEU A 17 -9.98 2.22 -14.24
C LEU A 17 -10.48 0.80 -14.01
N ALA A 18 -11.61 0.62 -13.31
CA ALA A 18 -12.21 -0.69 -13.09
C ALA A 18 -12.58 -1.37 -14.42
N VAL A 19 -13.19 -0.62 -15.34
CA VAL A 19 -13.54 -1.12 -16.68
C VAL A 19 -12.28 -1.44 -17.49
N LEU A 20 -11.27 -0.57 -17.49
CA LEU A 20 -10.02 -0.81 -18.19
C LEU A 20 -9.26 -2.03 -17.65
N VAL A 21 -9.18 -2.18 -16.33
CA VAL A 21 -8.58 -3.37 -15.70
C VAL A 21 -9.37 -4.63 -16.08
N ARG A 22 -10.71 -4.57 -16.05
CA ARG A 22 -11.56 -5.69 -16.43
C ARG A 22 -11.34 -6.13 -17.87
N ILE A 23 -11.21 -5.18 -18.80
CA ILE A 23 -10.98 -5.45 -20.24
C ILE A 23 -9.56 -5.96 -20.49
N LYS A 24 -8.55 -5.33 -19.89
CA LYS A 24 -7.13 -5.60 -20.18
C LYS A 24 -6.55 -6.80 -19.43
N LEU A 25 -7.01 -7.03 -18.20
CA LEU A 25 -6.42 -8.03 -17.28
C LEU A 25 -7.43 -9.09 -16.81
N GLY A 26 -8.74 -8.86 -17.04
CA GLY A 26 -9.77 -9.79 -16.62
C GLY A 26 -10.25 -9.58 -15.18
N SER A 27 -10.82 -10.62 -14.57
CA SER A 27 -11.31 -10.64 -13.19
C SER A 27 -10.29 -11.35 -12.26
N PRO A 28 -10.20 -10.96 -10.97
CA PRO A 28 -10.86 -9.82 -10.33
C PRO A 28 -10.23 -8.47 -10.71
N VAL A 29 -10.99 -7.38 -10.58
CA VAL A 29 -10.52 -6.01 -10.86
C VAL A 29 -9.61 -5.49 -9.73
N LEU A 30 -9.98 -5.82 -8.49
CA LEU A 30 -9.21 -5.46 -7.28
C LEU A 30 -8.31 -6.63 -6.89
N PHE A 31 -7.10 -6.28 -6.55
CA PHE A 31 -6.14 -7.14 -5.90
C PHE A 31 -6.12 -6.83 -4.41
N LYS A 32 -6.14 -7.87 -3.58
CA LYS A 32 -6.05 -7.78 -2.13
C LYS A 32 -4.74 -8.37 -1.68
N GLN A 33 -4.06 -7.69 -0.80
CA GLN A 33 -2.79 -8.16 -0.24
C GLN A 33 -2.77 -7.97 1.27
N PRO A 34 -2.63 -9.08 2.04
CA PRO A 34 -2.49 -8.99 3.49
C PRO A 34 -1.27 -8.15 3.89
N ARG A 35 -1.48 -7.19 4.78
CA ARG A 35 -0.45 -6.28 5.29
C ARG A 35 -0.59 -6.12 6.80
N PRO A 36 0.54 -5.98 7.54
CA PRO A 36 0.49 -5.61 8.94
C PRO A 36 0.00 -4.17 9.09
N GLY A 37 -0.98 -4.01 9.93
CA GLY A 37 -1.52 -2.72 10.36
C GLY A 37 -0.99 -2.32 11.72
N MET A 38 -1.75 -1.48 12.42
CA MET A 38 -1.41 -1.03 13.75
C MET A 38 -1.55 -2.16 14.77
N VAL A 39 -0.66 -2.17 15.76
CA VAL A 39 -0.74 -3.07 16.93
C VAL A 39 -2.03 -2.79 17.69
N GLY A 40 -2.76 -3.85 17.97
CA GLY A 40 -3.99 -3.77 18.77
C GLY A 40 -3.66 -3.54 20.24
N GLU A 41 -4.27 -2.52 20.86
CA GLU A 41 -4.04 -2.17 22.27
C GLU A 41 -4.29 -3.33 23.26
N LYS A 42 -5.24 -4.23 22.93
CA LYS A 42 -5.63 -5.35 23.78
C LYS A 42 -4.83 -6.63 23.51
N THR A 43 -4.38 -6.83 22.28
CA THR A 43 -3.72 -8.07 21.84
C THR A 43 -2.21 -7.97 21.87
N GLY A 44 -1.66 -6.75 21.75
CA GLY A 44 -0.21 -6.54 21.58
C GLY A 44 0.34 -7.04 20.24
N GLU A 45 -0.52 -7.50 19.33
CA GLU A 45 -0.16 -8.05 18.03
C GLU A 45 -0.61 -7.13 16.90
N GLU A 46 0.09 -7.16 15.77
CA GLU A 46 -0.28 -6.41 14.58
C GLU A 46 -1.58 -6.96 13.96
N ARG A 47 -2.56 -6.07 13.78
CA ARG A 47 -3.77 -6.42 13.05
C ARG A 47 -3.46 -6.56 11.56
N ILE A 48 -3.61 -7.75 11.01
CA ILE A 48 -3.47 -7.95 9.56
C ILE A 48 -4.75 -7.47 8.86
N PHE A 49 -4.59 -6.66 7.82
CA PHE A 49 -5.69 -6.17 6.99
C PHE A 49 -5.42 -6.41 5.50
N ASP A 50 -6.48 -6.47 4.69
CA ASP A 50 -6.39 -6.56 3.24
C ASP A 50 -6.20 -5.17 2.63
N MET A 51 -5.03 -4.89 2.09
CA MET A 51 -4.76 -3.68 1.33
C MET A 51 -5.31 -3.82 -0.09
N TYR A 52 -6.15 -2.88 -0.50
CA TYR A 52 -6.82 -2.88 -1.81
C TYR A 52 -6.02 -2.12 -2.85
N LYS A 53 -5.80 -2.76 -4.01
CA LYS A 53 -5.20 -2.12 -5.19
C LYS A 53 -5.96 -2.51 -6.44
N PHE A 54 -5.86 -1.71 -7.50
CA PHE A 54 -6.23 -2.22 -8.82
C PHE A 54 -5.22 -3.27 -9.26
N ARG A 55 -5.74 -4.33 -9.88
CA ARG A 55 -4.90 -5.38 -10.45
C ARG A 55 -4.06 -4.82 -11.57
N THR A 56 -2.76 -5.13 -11.57
CA THR A 56 -1.77 -4.65 -12.56
C THR A 56 -1.12 -5.78 -13.35
N MET A 57 -1.34 -7.03 -12.94
CA MET A 57 -0.69 -8.21 -13.52
C MET A 57 -1.75 -9.17 -14.05
N SER A 58 -1.42 -9.86 -15.14
CA SER A 58 -2.25 -10.93 -15.71
C SER A 58 -2.08 -12.24 -14.93
N ASP A 59 -3.02 -13.19 -15.11
CA ASP A 59 -2.93 -14.55 -14.55
C ASP A 59 -2.36 -15.54 -15.57
N LYS A 60 -1.43 -15.08 -16.41
CA LYS A 60 -0.74 -15.95 -17.36
C LYS A 60 0.00 -17.05 -16.62
N ARG A 61 -0.17 -18.27 -17.15
CA ARG A 61 0.43 -19.49 -16.60
C ARG A 61 1.26 -20.18 -17.66
N ASP A 62 2.21 -20.99 -17.22
CA ASP A 62 2.98 -21.88 -18.06
C ASP A 62 2.19 -23.18 -18.41
N ALA A 63 2.88 -24.11 -19.07
CA ALA A 63 2.30 -25.40 -19.46
C ALA A 63 1.94 -26.31 -18.26
N ASP A 64 2.60 -26.10 -17.11
CA ASP A 64 2.38 -26.86 -15.87
C ASP A 64 1.30 -26.23 -14.99
N GLY A 65 0.71 -25.10 -15.42
CA GLY A 65 -0.35 -24.38 -14.71
C GLY A 65 0.19 -23.42 -13.62
N GLU A 66 1.50 -23.23 -13.50
CA GLU A 66 2.12 -22.29 -12.59
C GLU A 66 2.10 -20.87 -13.16
N LEU A 67 2.03 -19.86 -12.26
CA LEU A 67 2.05 -18.47 -12.69
C LEU A 67 3.39 -18.12 -13.32
N LEU A 68 3.35 -17.50 -14.50
CA LEU A 68 4.56 -16.95 -15.12
C LEU A 68 5.25 -15.93 -14.22
N PRO A 69 6.55 -15.69 -14.40
CA PRO A 69 7.29 -14.67 -13.68
C PRO A 69 6.61 -13.28 -13.75
N ASP A 70 6.76 -12.50 -12.72
CA ASP A 70 6.11 -11.19 -12.57
C ASP A 70 6.43 -10.25 -13.75
N GLU A 71 7.61 -10.34 -14.31
CA GLU A 71 8.08 -9.54 -15.47
C GLU A 71 7.23 -9.81 -16.72
N GLU A 72 6.83 -11.06 -16.95
CA GLU A 72 5.99 -11.46 -18.08
C GLU A 72 4.51 -11.18 -17.88
N ARG A 73 4.08 -11.23 -16.60
CA ARG A 73 2.69 -10.92 -16.20
C ARG A 73 2.42 -9.43 -16.17
N LEU A 74 3.45 -8.61 -15.87
CA LEU A 74 3.35 -7.16 -15.81
C LEU A 74 3.48 -6.53 -17.21
N GLY A 75 2.36 -6.45 -17.93
CA GLY A 75 2.29 -5.83 -19.25
C GLY A 75 2.44 -4.30 -19.23
N LYS A 76 2.41 -3.68 -20.42
CA LYS A 76 2.53 -2.20 -20.58
C LYS A 76 1.48 -1.43 -19.76
N PHE A 77 0.24 -1.92 -19.74
CA PHE A 77 -0.85 -1.30 -19.00
C PHE A 77 -0.61 -1.32 -17.49
N GLY A 78 -0.21 -2.47 -16.94
CA GLY A 78 0.12 -2.58 -15.51
C GLY A 78 1.30 -1.70 -15.10
N ARG A 79 2.34 -1.61 -15.95
CA ARG A 79 3.46 -0.68 -15.72
C ARG A 79 3.02 0.78 -15.70
N MET A 80 2.11 1.17 -16.60
CA MET A 80 1.54 2.52 -16.61
C MET A 80 0.81 2.81 -15.31
N LEU A 81 -0.07 1.91 -14.83
CA LEU A 81 -0.80 2.08 -13.58
C LEU A 81 0.16 2.26 -12.38
N ARG A 82 1.19 1.41 -12.27
CA ARG A 82 2.19 1.50 -11.19
C ARG A 82 3.02 2.78 -11.24
N ARG A 83 3.41 3.24 -12.44
CA ARG A 83 4.18 4.49 -12.60
C ARG A 83 3.39 5.73 -12.21
N SER A 84 2.08 5.72 -12.45
CA SER A 84 1.17 6.80 -12.10
C SER A 84 0.58 6.65 -10.68
N SER A 85 0.88 5.57 -9.96
CA SER A 85 0.27 5.20 -8.68
C SER A 85 -1.27 5.09 -8.74
N LEU A 86 -1.86 4.98 -9.93
CA LEU A 86 -3.30 4.81 -10.08
C LEU A 86 -3.80 3.46 -9.55
N ASP A 87 -2.93 2.47 -9.49
CA ASP A 87 -3.24 1.18 -8.87
C ASP A 87 -3.46 1.27 -7.36
N GLU A 88 -2.94 2.30 -6.70
CA GLU A 88 -3.06 2.53 -5.25
C GLU A 88 -4.33 3.32 -4.86
N LEU A 89 -5.09 3.86 -5.82
CA LEU A 89 -6.33 4.59 -5.53
C LEU A 89 -7.29 3.83 -4.59
N PRO A 90 -7.50 2.49 -4.74
CA PRO A 90 -8.39 1.76 -3.83
C PRO A 90 -7.94 1.73 -2.36
N GLU A 91 -6.69 2.10 -2.04
CA GLU A 91 -6.25 2.25 -0.65
C GLU A 91 -7.01 3.36 0.10
N ALA A 92 -7.65 4.29 -0.63
CA ALA A 92 -8.56 5.27 -0.02
C ALA A 92 -9.71 4.61 0.74
N PHE A 93 -10.16 3.42 0.33
CA PHE A 93 -11.15 2.64 1.09
C PHE A 93 -10.56 2.09 2.39
N ASN A 94 -9.29 1.65 2.40
CA ASN A 94 -8.60 1.25 3.62
C ASN A 94 -8.46 2.42 4.59
N ILE A 95 -8.21 3.64 4.08
CA ILE A 95 -8.16 4.85 4.91
C ILE A 95 -9.56 5.16 5.47
N LEU A 96 -10.60 5.04 4.65
CA LEU A 96 -11.98 5.33 5.05
C LEU A 96 -12.47 4.41 6.16
N ILE A 97 -12.18 3.10 6.07
CA ILE A 97 -12.56 2.11 7.09
C ILE A 97 -11.63 2.10 8.30
N GLY A 98 -10.52 2.85 8.25
CA GLY A 98 -9.62 3.07 9.38
C GLY A 98 -8.45 2.09 9.50
N ASP A 99 -8.22 1.22 8.53
CA ASP A 99 -7.05 0.32 8.49
C ASP A 99 -5.75 1.07 8.20
N MET A 100 -5.84 2.17 7.42
CA MET A 100 -4.73 3.01 7.01
C MET A 100 -4.95 4.48 7.37
N SER A 101 -3.89 5.26 7.29
CA SER A 101 -3.87 6.73 7.31
C SER A 101 -3.38 7.28 5.98
N ILE A 102 -3.54 8.58 5.74
CA ILE A 102 -2.93 9.27 4.58
C ILE A 102 -1.42 9.26 4.75
N ILE A 103 -0.93 9.63 5.93
CA ILE A 103 0.50 9.63 6.28
C ILE A 103 0.77 8.59 7.36
N GLY A 104 1.85 7.84 7.16
CA GLY A 104 2.30 6.81 8.11
C GLY A 104 3.40 5.92 7.52
N PRO A 105 3.95 5.00 8.30
CA PRO A 105 4.88 3.99 7.81
C PRO A 105 4.25 3.14 6.69
N ARG A 106 4.94 2.99 5.55
CA ARG A 106 4.40 2.17 4.44
C ARG A 106 4.27 0.70 4.87
N PRO A 107 3.07 0.07 4.72
CA PRO A 107 2.88 -1.31 5.17
C PRO A 107 3.72 -2.29 4.34
N GLN A 108 4.52 -3.11 5.00
CA GLN A 108 5.35 -4.14 4.40
C GLN A 108 4.56 -5.43 4.16
N LEU A 109 5.16 -6.45 3.57
CA LEU A 109 4.52 -7.76 3.46
C LEU A 109 4.51 -8.47 4.83
N VAL A 110 3.45 -9.23 5.12
CA VAL A 110 3.37 -10.02 6.36
C VAL A 110 4.58 -10.95 6.49
N LYS A 111 5.03 -11.55 5.39
CA LYS A 111 6.22 -12.43 5.38
C LYS A 111 7.52 -11.72 5.77
N ASP A 112 7.59 -10.39 5.59
CA ASP A 112 8.80 -9.63 5.90
C ASP A 112 8.92 -9.32 7.40
N MET A 113 7.84 -9.50 8.17
CA MET A 113 7.82 -9.25 9.62
C MET A 113 8.80 -10.15 10.38
N VAL A 114 9.09 -11.35 9.88
CA VAL A 114 10.04 -12.29 10.53
C VAL A 114 11.47 -11.74 10.54
N PHE A 115 11.79 -10.79 9.67
CA PHE A 115 13.10 -10.15 9.60
C PHE A 115 13.17 -8.85 10.41
N MET A 116 12.08 -8.44 11.04
CA MET A 116 12.03 -7.20 11.83
C MET A 116 12.35 -7.49 13.30
N SER A 117 13.33 -6.77 13.84
CA SER A 117 13.56 -6.72 15.28
C SER A 117 12.39 -6.05 16.01
N ASP A 118 12.28 -6.24 17.32
CA ASP A 118 11.24 -5.60 18.14
C ASP A 118 11.29 -4.06 18.01
N GLU A 119 12.47 -3.49 17.90
CA GLU A 119 12.66 -2.06 17.67
C GLU A 119 12.02 -1.63 16.33
N ILE A 120 12.30 -2.35 15.25
CA ILE A 120 11.71 -2.04 13.92
C ILE A 120 10.19 -2.23 13.95
N ARG A 121 9.68 -3.23 14.66
CA ARG A 121 8.24 -3.49 14.80
C ARG A 121 7.50 -2.37 15.53
N ARG A 122 8.19 -1.51 16.31
CA ARG A 122 7.60 -0.28 16.88
C ARG A 122 6.96 0.62 15.82
N ARG A 123 7.38 0.55 14.55
CA ARG A 123 6.73 1.26 13.44
C ARG A 123 5.23 0.95 13.31
N HIS A 124 4.78 -0.20 13.79
CA HIS A 124 3.39 -0.62 13.80
C HIS A 124 2.59 -0.05 14.98
N THR A 125 3.17 0.78 15.84
CA THR A 125 2.40 1.55 16.84
C THR A 125 1.58 2.69 16.20
N ALA A 126 1.89 3.05 14.95
CA ALA A 126 1.09 3.97 14.14
C ALA A 126 0.34 3.22 13.03
N LYS A 127 -0.75 3.80 12.54
CA LYS A 127 -1.44 3.28 11.35
C LYS A 127 -0.51 3.36 10.14
N PRO A 128 -0.50 2.32 9.28
CA PRO A 128 0.23 2.39 8.03
C PRO A 128 -0.32 3.51 7.13
N GLY A 129 0.57 4.15 6.36
CA GLY A 129 0.23 5.27 5.49
C GLY A 129 0.22 4.93 4.01
N LEU A 130 -0.59 5.67 3.25
CA LEU A 130 -0.53 5.73 1.79
C LEU A 130 0.78 6.41 1.37
N SER A 131 1.12 7.54 2.00
CA SER A 131 2.42 8.21 1.94
C SER A 131 3.08 8.19 3.31
N GLY A 132 4.38 8.53 3.39
CA GLY A 132 5.10 8.57 4.66
C GLY A 132 6.49 9.15 4.52
N LEU A 133 7.12 9.42 5.67
CA LEU A 133 8.41 10.10 5.73
C LEU A 133 9.49 9.35 4.94
N ALA A 134 9.56 8.02 5.06
CA ALA A 134 10.52 7.20 4.31
C ALA A 134 10.34 7.32 2.78
N GLN A 135 9.10 7.50 2.30
CA GLN A 135 8.82 7.65 0.87
C GLN A 135 9.31 9.00 0.33
N VAL A 136 9.14 10.10 1.07
CA VAL A 136 9.62 11.42 0.62
C VAL A 136 11.12 11.58 0.77
N MET A 137 11.75 10.87 1.72
CA MET A 137 13.20 10.97 1.95
C MET A 137 14.05 10.16 0.98
N GLY A 138 13.51 9.21 0.24
CA GLY A 138 14.32 8.48 -0.73
C GLY A 138 13.61 7.39 -1.55
N ARG A 139 12.34 7.09 -1.28
CA ARG A 139 11.56 6.05 -2.01
C ARG A 139 12.35 4.75 -2.19
N ASN A 140 12.70 4.46 -3.45
CA ASN A 140 13.42 3.23 -3.85
C ASN A 140 14.94 3.39 -3.84
N ALA A 141 15.46 4.61 -3.64
CA ALA A 141 16.90 4.90 -3.63
C ALA A 141 17.58 4.54 -2.30
N ILE A 142 16.80 4.36 -1.22
CA ILE A 142 17.31 4.02 0.12
C ILE A 142 17.01 2.57 0.48
N GLY A 143 17.92 1.95 1.24
CA GLY A 143 17.79 0.57 1.72
C GLY A 143 16.72 0.41 2.81
N TRP A 144 16.43 -0.84 3.19
CA TRP A 144 15.43 -1.18 4.19
C TRP A 144 15.71 -0.57 5.56
N GLU A 145 16.98 -0.63 6.02
CA GLU A 145 17.38 -0.08 7.30
C GLU A 145 17.12 1.42 7.39
N GLU A 146 17.42 2.15 6.33
CA GLU A 146 17.20 3.59 6.29
C GLU A 146 15.69 3.93 6.24
N LYS A 147 14.90 3.15 5.48
CA LYS A 147 13.44 3.28 5.50
C LYS A 147 12.86 3.11 6.89
N PHE A 148 13.32 2.07 7.61
CA PHE A 148 12.85 1.82 8.98
C PHE A 148 13.27 2.93 9.95
N LYS A 149 14.46 3.49 9.82
CA LYS A 149 14.90 4.67 10.62
C LYS A 149 13.95 5.87 10.40
N TRP A 150 13.56 6.14 9.15
CA TRP A 150 12.62 7.21 8.85
C TRP A 150 11.20 6.90 9.37
N ASP A 151 10.76 5.65 9.31
CA ASP A 151 9.48 5.24 9.88
C ASP A 151 9.46 5.41 11.41
N LEU A 152 10.53 4.99 12.10
CA LEU A 152 10.68 5.19 13.55
C LEU A 152 10.71 6.67 13.93
N LYS A 153 11.46 7.48 13.18
CA LYS A 153 11.50 8.92 13.38
C LYS A 153 10.12 9.57 13.18
N TYR A 154 9.33 9.10 12.24
CA TYR A 154 7.97 9.57 12.03
C TYR A 154 7.07 9.28 13.22
N ILE A 155 7.06 8.03 13.73
CA ILE A 155 6.17 7.65 14.84
C ILE A 155 6.49 8.39 16.14
N GLU A 156 7.73 8.85 16.33
CA GLU A 156 8.13 9.65 17.48
C GLU A 156 7.62 11.12 17.41
N ASN A 157 7.25 11.58 16.22
CA ASN A 157 6.89 12.97 15.97
C ASN A 157 5.60 13.12 15.15
N ILE A 158 4.60 12.27 15.38
CA ILE A 158 3.31 12.36 14.69
C ILE A 158 2.62 13.67 15.08
N SER A 159 2.36 14.50 14.08
CA SER A 159 1.60 15.73 14.26
C SER A 159 1.02 16.20 12.93
N PHE A 160 -0.08 16.96 12.98
CA PHE A 160 -0.70 17.56 11.81
C PHE A 160 0.30 18.36 10.94
N TRP A 161 1.19 19.12 11.57
CA TRP A 161 2.18 19.92 10.85
C TRP A 161 3.25 19.08 10.17
N ASN A 162 3.66 17.96 10.78
CA ASN A 162 4.57 17.01 10.16
C ASN A 162 3.91 16.26 9.00
N ASP A 163 2.67 15.85 9.15
CA ASP A 163 1.91 15.22 8.08
C ASP A 163 1.75 16.15 6.88
N LEU A 164 1.46 17.44 7.14
CA LEU A 164 1.35 18.44 6.06
C LEU A 164 2.67 18.68 5.32
N LYS A 165 3.82 18.54 5.99
CA LYS A 165 5.14 18.65 5.35
C LYS A 165 5.50 17.42 4.49
N ILE A 166 4.90 16.27 4.79
CA ILE A 166 5.13 15.01 4.08
C ILE A 166 4.24 14.90 2.84
N LEU A 167 3.07 15.57 2.84
CA LEU A 167 2.19 15.70 1.69
C LEU A 167 2.83 16.52 0.56
#